data_59464b7716fec0b0dda3f0feb63ed273
#
_entry.id   59464b7716fec0b0dda3f0feb63ed273
#
_cell.length_a   1.000
_cell.length_b   1.000
_cell.length_c   1.000
_cell.angle_alpha   90.00
_cell.angle_beta   90.00
_cell.angle_gamma   90.00
#
_symmetry.space_group_name_H-M   'P 1'
#
loop_
_entity.id
_entity.type
_entity.pdbx_description
1 polymer ?
#
loop_
_entity_poly.entity_id
_entity_poly.type
_entity_poly.pdbx_seq_one_letter_code
_entity_poly.pdbx_strand_id
1 'polypeptide(L)'
;MMREGKSMIVPAGALIMAVTVALSPSLVLGEGGARRDVVRQAAELAAAENAAPSSLSKNATILNRDGQVVRIGNNGWLCLPDDPSTAGTDSICMNESWRNFLDALKNKKKPTYTQVGIAYMLQGDRPVSNTDPYATEPKPGDDWVDKVGAHIMVLVPDVETLKSLPTSSKNGGPWVMWAGTPYAHVMIPIDSYPSQ
;
A
#
# COMPACT_ATOMS: atom_id res chain seq x y z
N MET A 1 23.12 100.24 -30.47
CA MET A 1 21.95 99.59 -31.08
C MET A 1 21.79 98.28 -30.44
N MET A 2 20.95 98.19 -29.36
CA MET A 2 20.73 97.04 -28.50
C MET A 2 19.55 96.22 -29.02
N ARG A 3 19.70 94.91 -29.10
CA ARG A 3 18.59 93.97 -29.33
C ARG A 3 18.45 93.04 -28.12
N GLU A 4 17.37 93.23 -27.48
CA GLU A 4 16.90 92.33 -26.36
C GLU A 4 16.57 90.97 -26.86
N GLY A 5 17.11 89.92 -26.17
CA GLY A 5 16.75 88.52 -26.35
C GLY A 5 15.72 88.09 -25.30
N LYS A 6 14.53 87.73 -25.73
CA LYS A 6 13.48 87.19 -24.90
C LYS A 6 13.81 85.76 -24.49
N SER A 7 13.89 85.54 -23.22
CA SER A 7 13.96 84.16 -22.57
C SER A 7 12.60 83.50 -22.63
N MET A 8 12.49 82.27 -23.18
CA MET A 8 11.32 81.40 -23.10
C MET A 8 11.54 80.39 -22.02
N ILE A 9 10.69 80.42 -21.01
CA ILE A 9 10.63 79.43 -19.92
C ILE A 9 9.75 78.28 -20.39
N VAL A 10 10.30 77.05 -20.44
CA VAL A 10 9.57 75.84 -20.73
C VAL A 10 9.21 75.20 -19.39
N PRO A 11 7.94 74.83 -19.12
CA PRO A 11 7.59 74.16 -17.90
C PRO A 11 7.95 72.64 -17.94
N ALA A 12 8.63 72.16 -16.91
CA ALA A 12 8.96 70.78 -16.74
C ALA A 12 7.68 69.97 -16.39
N GLY A 13 7.20 69.16 -17.34
CA GLY A 13 6.16 68.17 -17.10
C GLY A 13 6.72 66.95 -16.35
N ALA A 14 6.27 66.72 -15.14
CA ALA A 14 6.58 65.52 -14.38
C ALA A 14 5.82 64.30 -14.96
N LEU A 15 6.55 63.38 -15.60
CA LEU A 15 6.03 62.10 -16.07
C LEU A 15 5.98 61.14 -14.90
N ILE A 16 4.80 60.91 -14.32
CA ILE A 16 4.57 59.88 -13.29
C ILE A 16 4.43 58.55 -14.04
N MET A 17 5.49 57.70 -14.00
CA MET A 17 5.39 56.30 -14.39
C MET A 17 4.68 55.51 -13.29
N ALA A 18 3.46 55.09 -13.54
CA ALA A 18 2.74 54.11 -12.73
C ALA A 18 3.34 52.73 -13.00
N VAL A 19 4.11 52.20 -12.04
CA VAL A 19 4.56 50.77 -12.04
C VAL A 19 3.39 49.94 -11.61
N THR A 20 2.70 49.32 -12.57
CA THR A 20 1.71 48.27 -12.27
C THR A 20 2.46 46.96 -11.98
N VAL A 21 2.55 46.58 -10.72
CA VAL A 21 2.99 45.26 -10.31
C VAL A 21 1.87 44.29 -10.63
N ALA A 22 2.01 43.57 -11.73
CA ALA A 22 1.13 42.44 -12.03
C ALA A 22 1.45 41.27 -11.04
N LEU A 23 0.61 41.10 -10.04
CA LEU A 23 0.62 39.88 -9.22
C LEU A 23 0.21 38.73 -10.13
N SER A 24 1.16 37.92 -10.52
CA SER A 24 0.90 36.65 -11.22
C SER A 24 0.32 35.63 -10.26
N PRO A 25 -0.88 35.02 -10.50
CA PRO A 25 -1.51 34.04 -9.63
C PRO A 25 -0.91 32.64 -9.71
N SER A 26 0.33 32.48 -10.20
CA SER A 26 0.89 31.15 -10.54
C SER A 26 1.53 30.39 -9.38
N LEU A 27 1.55 30.91 -8.15
CA LEU A 27 2.25 30.28 -7.01
C LEU A 27 1.36 29.43 -6.07
N VAL A 28 0.03 29.45 -6.25
CA VAL A 28 -0.89 28.78 -5.30
C VAL A 28 -1.17 27.30 -5.65
N LEU A 29 -0.91 26.85 -6.88
CA LEU A 29 -1.20 25.48 -7.30
C LEU A 29 -0.14 24.44 -6.88
N GLY A 30 1.08 24.84 -6.54
CA GLY A 30 2.17 23.93 -6.18
C GLY A 30 2.10 23.40 -4.72
N GLU A 31 1.72 24.25 -3.77
CA GLU A 31 1.74 23.89 -2.34
C GLU A 31 0.65 22.88 -1.95
N GLY A 32 -0.51 22.95 -2.56
CA GLY A 32 -1.61 22.02 -2.31
C GLY A 32 -1.34 20.60 -2.84
N GLY A 33 -0.56 20.44 -3.88
CA GLY A 33 -0.11 19.15 -4.43
C GLY A 33 0.91 18.49 -3.52
N ALA A 34 1.99 19.17 -3.23
CA ALA A 34 3.08 18.66 -2.39
C ALA A 34 2.60 18.26 -0.97
N ARG A 35 1.70 19.05 -0.36
CA ARG A 35 1.13 18.72 0.94
C ARG A 35 0.26 17.46 0.91
N ARG A 36 -0.52 17.25 -0.14
CA ARG A 36 -1.32 16.03 -0.34
C ARG A 36 -0.44 14.79 -0.50
N ASP A 37 0.65 14.90 -1.25
CA ASP A 37 1.60 13.80 -1.45
C ASP A 37 2.30 13.40 -0.16
N VAL A 38 2.72 14.36 0.67
CA VAL A 38 3.31 14.08 1.99
C VAL A 38 2.31 13.40 2.91
N VAL A 39 1.05 13.85 2.96
CA VAL A 39 0.00 13.23 3.78
C VAL A 39 -0.30 11.80 3.31
N ARG A 40 -0.40 11.59 1.99
CA ARG A 40 -0.60 10.27 1.39
C ARG A 40 0.55 9.33 1.75
N GLN A 41 1.78 9.76 1.58
CA GLN A 41 2.97 8.94 1.88
C GLN A 41 3.05 8.57 3.37
N ALA A 42 2.72 9.51 4.27
CA ALA A 42 2.67 9.23 5.71
C ALA A 42 1.58 8.20 6.05
N ALA A 43 0.41 8.28 5.41
CA ALA A 43 -0.67 7.31 5.59
C ALA A 43 -0.28 5.91 5.07
N GLU A 44 0.36 5.83 3.90
CA GLU A 44 0.86 4.57 3.35
C GLU A 44 1.92 3.93 4.26
N LEU A 45 2.84 4.72 4.77
CA LEU A 45 3.86 4.25 5.72
C LEU A 45 3.21 3.67 6.98
N ALA A 46 2.26 4.39 7.57
CA ALA A 46 1.53 3.93 8.76
C ALA A 46 0.72 2.64 8.50
N ALA A 47 0.04 2.55 7.35
CA ALA A 47 -0.70 1.35 6.95
C ALA A 47 0.23 0.13 6.83
N ALA A 48 1.38 0.29 6.16
CA ALA A 48 2.38 -0.76 6.03
C ALA A 48 2.96 -1.19 7.40
N GLU A 49 3.24 -0.25 8.30
CA GLU A 49 3.73 -0.57 9.65
C GLU A 49 2.71 -1.31 10.51
N ASN A 50 1.42 -0.99 10.36
CA ASN A 50 0.34 -1.63 11.10
C ASN A 50 0.00 -3.05 10.61
N ALA A 51 0.55 -3.48 9.48
CA ALA A 51 0.37 -4.83 8.96
C ALA A 51 0.98 -5.93 9.85
N ALA A 52 1.96 -5.59 10.69
CA ALA A 52 2.66 -6.55 11.57
C ALA A 52 2.96 -5.95 12.95
N PRO A 53 3.41 -6.76 13.93
CA PRO A 53 3.86 -6.25 15.22
C PRO A 53 4.94 -5.19 15.05
N SER A 54 4.86 -4.10 15.83
CA SER A 54 5.78 -2.96 15.71
C SER A 54 7.25 -3.31 15.95
N SER A 55 7.54 -4.35 16.72
CA SER A 55 8.90 -4.88 16.91
C SER A 55 9.51 -5.40 15.60
N LEU A 56 8.68 -5.82 14.66
CA LEU A 56 9.08 -6.29 13.34
C LEU A 56 9.00 -5.17 12.30
N SER A 57 7.82 -4.52 12.18
CA SER A 57 7.54 -3.59 11.09
C SER A 57 8.41 -2.33 11.11
N LYS A 58 8.83 -1.85 12.30
CA LYS A 58 9.74 -0.70 12.44
C LYS A 58 11.10 -0.88 11.75
N ASN A 59 11.56 -2.12 11.64
CA ASN A 59 12.85 -2.46 11.03
C ASN A 59 12.70 -3.09 9.64
N ALA A 60 11.48 -3.20 9.10
CA ALA A 60 11.20 -3.75 7.79
C ALA A 60 11.44 -2.71 6.68
N THR A 61 11.78 -3.21 5.49
CA THR A 61 11.69 -2.41 4.27
C THR A 61 10.25 -2.11 3.96
N ILE A 62 9.93 -0.87 3.57
CA ILE A 62 8.57 -0.49 3.17
C ILE A 62 8.59 0.02 1.74
N LEU A 63 7.67 -0.48 0.93
CA LEU A 63 7.35 0.10 -0.37
C LEU A 63 6.05 0.90 -0.28
N ASN A 64 5.92 1.92 -1.14
CA ASN A 64 4.64 2.57 -1.39
C ASN A 64 3.81 1.75 -2.39
N ARG A 65 2.60 2.20 -2.71
CA ARG A 65 1.71 1.55 -3.68
C ARG A 65 2.28 1.50 -5.10
N ASP A 66 3.16 2.43 -5.44
CA ASP A 66 3.84 2.47 -6.73
C ASP A 66 5.04 1.50 -6.79
N GLY A 67 5.29 0.73 -5.72
CA GLY A 67 6.42 -0.20 -5.61
C GLY A 67 7.78 0.47 -5.34
N GLN A 68 7.78 1.76 -5.00
CA GLN A 68 9.01 2.49 -4.68
C GLN A 68 9.37 2.29 -3.21
N VAL A 69 10.66 2.16 -2.94
CA VAL A 69 11.17 2.03 -1.56
C VAL A 69 11.04 3.38 -0.83
N VAL A 70 10.19 3.44 0.19
CA VAL A 70 10.04 4.62 1.07
C VAL A 70 10.86 4.50 2.35
N ARG A 71 11.21 3.28 2.74
CA ARG A 71 12.13 3.00 3.84
C ARG A 71 12.92 1.72 3.57
N ILE A 72 14.23 1.77 3.75
CA ILE A 72 15.10 0.59 3.73
C ILE A 72 15.16 0.04 5.16
N GLY A 73 14.81 -1.24 5.33
CA GLY A 73 14.91 -1.98 6.58
C GLY A 73 16.18 -2.83 6.65
N ASN A 74 16.38 -3.51 7.79
CA ASN A 74 17.56 -4.33 8.05
C ASN A 74 17.24 -5.73 8.59
N ASN A 75 15.98 -6.12 8.66
CA ASN A 75 15.55 -7.40 9.23
C ASN A 75 15.05 -8.42 8.19
N GLY A 76 15.20 -8.13 6.89
CA GLY A 76 14.79 -9.02 5.80
C GLY A 76 13.28 -9.05 5.50
N TRP A 77 12.46 -8.30 6.25
CA TRP A 77 11.02 -8.18 6.02
C TRP A 77 10.68 -7.06 5.06
N LEU A 78 9.61 -7.27 4.31
CA LEU A 78 9.01 -6.28 3.42
C LEU A 78 7.57 -6.02 3.84
N CYS A 79 7.20 -4.75 4.02
CA CYS A 79 5.83 -4.35 4.29
C CYS A 79 5.29 -3.50 3.13
N LEU A 80 4.04 -3.75 2.79
CA LEU A 80 3.28 -3.04 1.77
C LEU A 80 2.04 -2.39 2.41
N PRO A 81 1.68 -1.18 2.00
CA PRO A 81 0.47 -0.53 2.47
C PRO A 81 -0.78 -1.15 1.84
N ASP A 82 -1.89 -0.82 2.43
CA ASP A 82 -3.23 -1.07 1.90
C ASP A 82 -3.44 -0.47 0.51
N ASP A 83 -4.18 -1.17 -0.35
CA ASP A 83 -4.68 -0.66 -1.62
C ASP A 83 -6.13 -0.15 -1.45
N PRO A 84 -6.37 1.17 -1.42
CA PRO A 84 -7.71 1.72 -1.21
C PRO A 84 -8.66 1.48 -2.39
N SER A 85 -8.20 0.89 -3.49
CA SER A 85 -9.05 0.48 -4.60
C SER A 85 -9.72 -0.88 -4.37
N THR A 86 -9.22 -1.66 -3.38
CA THR A 86 -9.82 -2.93 -2.96
C THR A 86 -10.81 -2.72 -1.81
N ALA A 87 -11.75 -3.64 -1.66
CA ALA A 87 -12.62 -3.67 -0.49
C ALA A 87 -11.84 -4.23 0.71
N GLY A 88 -11.98 -3.62 1.89
CA GLY A 88 -11.24 -4.05 3.09
C GLY A 88 -9.86 -3.40 3.21
N THR A 89 -9.01 -3.98 4.04
CA THR A 89 -7.66 -3.48 4.31
C THR A 89 -6.67 -4.61 4.08
N ASP A 90 -5.85 -4.51 3.04
CA ASP A 90 -4.97 -5.59 2.60
C ASP A 90 -3.47 -5.31 2.79
N SER A 91 -3.12 -4.45 3.76
CA SER A 91 -1.71 -4.21 4.11
C SER A 91 -1.04 -5.49 4.63
N ILE A 92 0.17 -5.74 4.19
CA ILE A 92 0.89 -7.00 4.46
C ILE A 92 2.35 -6.75 4.82
N CYS A 93 2.88 -7.49 5.80
CA CYS A 93 4.32 -7.63 6.05
C CYS A 93 4.74 -9.08 5.86
N MET A 94 5.79 -9.31 5.07
CA MET A 94 6.15 -10.65 4.64
C MET A 94 7.67 -10.88 4.61
N ASN A 95 8.09 -12.14 4.80
CA ASN A 95 9.47 -12.56 4.59
C ASN A 95 9.73 -12.93 3.11
N GLU A 96 10.95 -13.32 2.79
CA GLU A 96 11.37 -13.63 1.42
C GLU A 96 10.56 -14.77 0.78
N SER A 97 10.26 -15.84 1.51
CA SER A 97 9.49 -16.97 0.98
C SER A 97 8.10 -16.54 0.54
N TRP A 98 7.46 -15.63 1.28
CA TRP A 98 6.16 -15.06 0.90
C TRP A 98 6.26 -14.14 -0.32
N ARG A 99 7.33 -13.36 -0.46
CA ARG A 99 7.55 -12.55 -1.67
C ARG A 99 7.65 -13.43 -2.92
N ASN A 100 8.43 -14.51 -2.83
CA ASN A 100 8.59 -15.48 -3.91
C ASN A 100 7.26 -16.18 -4.25
N PHE A 101 6.46 -16.50 -3.22
CA PHE A 101 5.13 -17.05 -3.39
C PHE A 101 4.19 -16.09 -4.12
N LEU A 102 4.11 -14.81 -3.71
CA LEU A 102 3.26 -13.81 -4.37
C LEU A 102 3.71 -13.55 -5.80
N ASP A 103 5.00 -13.53 -6.08
CA ASP A 103 5.51 -13.39 -7.44
C ASP A 103 5.09 -14.60 -8.31
N ALA A 104 5.20 -15.82 -7.78
CA ALA A 104 4.76 -17.02 -8.47
C ALA A 104 3.24 -17.00 -8.72
N LEU A 105 2.43 -16.62 -7.73
CA LEU A 105 0.97 -16.49 -7.84
C LEU A 105 0.59 -15.48 -8.94
N LYS A 106 1.18 -14.28 -8.90
CA LYS A 106 0.96 -13.23 -9.90
C LYS A 106 1.28 -13.70 -11.33
N ASN A 107 2.35 -14.46 -11.49
CA ASN A 107 2.81 -14.99 -12.77
C ASN A 107 2.19 -16.35 -13.13
N LYS A 108 1.24 -16.87 -12.35
CA LYS A 108 0.60 -18.18 -12.51
C LYS A 108 1.57 -19.35 -12.61
N LYS A 109 2.68 -19.26 -11.86
CA LYS A 109 3.72 -20.28 -11.77
C LYS A 109 3.63 -21.03 -10.45
N LYS A 110 4.10 -22.30 -10.44
CA LYS A 110 4.24 -23.03 -9.17
C LYS A 110 5.26 -22.30 -8.28
N PRO A 111 4.93 -21.94 -7.04
CA PRO A 111 5.87 -21.31 -6.12
C PRO A 111 6.98 -22.29 -5.73
N THR A 112 8.19 -21.74 -5.50
CA THR A 112 9.36 -22.50 -5.03
C THR A 112 9.98 -21.74 -3.86
N TYR A 113 10.07 -22.40 -2.73
CA TYR A 113 10.75 -21.89 -1.52
C TYR A 113 11.21 -23.09 -0.67
N THR A 114 12.33 -22.93 0.01
CA THR A 114 12.94 -23.97 0.88
C THR A 114 12.83 -23.63 2.36
N GLN A 115 12.40 -22.42 2.67
CA GLN A 115 12.24 -21.91 4.02
C GLN A 115 10.74 -21.67 4.31
N VAL A 116 10.36 -21.75 5.57
CA VAL A 116 9.02 -21.36 6.01
C VAL A 116 8.74 -19.91 5.61
N GLY A 117 7.62 -19.68 4.94
CA GLY A 117 7.10 -18.35 4.65
C GLY A 117 6.19 -17.87 5.76
N ILE A 118 6.34 -16.62 6.17
CA ILE A 118 5.43 -16.00 7.13
C ILE A 118 5.01 -14.63 6.59
N ALA A 119 3.72 -14.35 6.64
CA ALA A 119 3.17 -13.02 6.38
C ALA A 119 2.16 -12.65 7.46
N TYR A 120 2.14 -11.38 7.79
CA TYR A 120 1.20 -10.76 8.71
C TYR A 120 0.25 -9.85 7.95
N MET A 121 -1.04 -9.96 8.23
CA MET A 121 -2.09 -9.05 7.80
C MET A 121 -2.95 -8.66 9.01
N LEU A 122 -2.38 -7.85 9.93
CA LEU A 122 -3.02 -7.53 11.20
C LEU A 122 -4.17 -6.52 11.09
N GLN A 123 -4.36 -5.93 9.91
CA GLN A 123 -5.49 -5.07 9.61
C GLN A 123 -6.64 -5.82 8.92
N GLY A 124 -6.45 -7.10 8.62
CA GLY A 124 -7.36 -7.92 7.83
C GLY A 124 -6.93 -8.04 6.37
N ASP A 125 -7.85 -8.48 5.52
CA ASP A 125 -7.66 -8.59 4.07
C ASP A 125 -8.96 -8.24 3.35
N ARG A 126 -8.88 -8.11 2.04
CA ARG A 126 -10.04 -8.00 1.15
C ARG A 126 -10.84 -9.32 1.13
N PRO A 127 -12.11 -9.30 0.69
CA PRO A 127 -12.85 -10.51 0.41
C PRO A 127 -12.11 -11.42 -0.57
N VAL A 128 -12.11 -12.73 -0.32
CA VAL A 128 -11.30 -13.67 -1.10
C VAL A 128 -11.95 -15.04 -1.17
N SER A 129 -11.71 -15.77 -2.28
CA SER A 129 -12.05 -17.18 -2.36
C SER A 129 -11.10 -18.03 -1.51
N ASN A 130 -11.64 -18.93 -0.69
CA ASN A 130 -10.87 -19.91 0.06
C ASN A 130 -10.37 -21.08 -0.82
N THR A 131 -10.94 -21.25 -2.03
CA THR A 131 -10.69 -22.40 -2.89
C THR A 131 -10.00 -22.06 -4.20
N ASP A 132 -10.26 -20.88 -4.79
CA ASP A 132 -9.68 -20.44 -6.06
C ASP A 132 -8.75 -19.23 -5.86
N PRO A 133 -7.42 -19.38 -6.00
CA PRO A 133 -6.46 -18.28 -5.83
C PRO A 133 -6.59 -17.16 -6.87
N TYR A 134 -7.39 -17.38 -7.93
CA TYR A 134 -7.58 -16.41 -9.03
C TYR A 134 -8.97 -15.82 -9.09
N ALA A 135 -9.87 -16.20 -8.18
CA ALA A 135 -11.20 -15.62 -8.12
C ALA A 135 -11.13 -14.14 -7.69
N THR A 136 -11.82 -13.28 -8.43
CA THR A 136 -11.96 -11.85 -8.15
C THR A 136 -13.36 -11.49 -7.64
N GLU A 137 -14.28 -12.44 -7.72
CA GLU A 137 -15.67 -12.31 -7.29
C GLU A 137 -16.23 -13.68 -6.86
N PRO A 138 -17.24 -13.74 -5.99
CA PRO A 138 -17.85 -15.01 -5.59
C PRO A 138 -18.56 -15.69 -6.78
N LYS A 139 -18.42 -17.01 -6.87
CA LYS A 139 -19.10 -17.86 -7.87
C LYS A 139 -19.94 -18.92 -7.17
N PRO A 140 -20.99 -19.46 -7.84
CA PRO A 140 -21.76 -20.57 -7.30
C PRO A 140 -20.86 -21.76 -6.93
N GLY A 141 -20.93 -22.21 -5.67
CA GLY A 141 -20.12 -23.33 -5.16
C GLY A 141 -18.73 -22.94 -4.66
N ASP A 142 -18.35 -21.67 -4.73
CA ASP A 142 -17.12 -21.15 -4.13
C ASP A 142 -17.27 -20.97 -2.60
N ASP A 143 -16.22 -21.25 -1.86
CA ASP A 143 -16.13 -20.90 -0.43
C ASP A 143 -15.54 -19.47 -0.31
N TRP A 144 -16.44 -18.48 -0.47
CA TRP A 144 -16.07 -17.07 -0.42
C TRP A 144 -16.04 -16.55 1.01
N VAL A 145 -14.97 -15.85 1.37
CA VAL A 145 -14.79 -15.20 2.68
C VAL A 145 -14.97 -13.70 2.53
N ASP A 146 -16.14 -13.19 2.96
CA ASP A 146 -16.48 -11.77 2.84
C ASP A 146 -15.71 -10.86 3.78
N LYS A 147 -15.35 -11.37 4.96
CA LYS A 147 -14.59 -10.62 5.97
C LYS A 147 -13.41 -11.45 6.43
N VAL A 148 -12.24 -11.01 6.05
CA VAL A 148 -10.99 -11.60 6.52
C VAL A 148 -10.42 -10.70 7.62
N GLY A 149 -10.48 -11.16 8.86
CA GLY A 149 -9.98 -10.44 10.03
C GLY A 149 -8.45 -10.49 10.13
N ALA A 150 -7.92 -9.95 11.22
CA ALA A 150 -6.49 -9.99 11.51
C ALA A 150 -5.98 -11.45 11.54
N HIS A 151 -4.90 -11.73 10.81
CA HIS A 151 -4.38 -13.08 10.68
C HIS A 151 -2.88 -13.12 10.36
N ILE A 152 -2.32 -14.32 10.55
CA ILE A 152 -0.97 -14.69 10.08
C ILE A 152 -1.13 -15.78 9.02
N MET A 153 -0.31 -15.72 7.98
CA MET A 153 -0.24 -16.75 6.95
C MET A 153 1.10 -17.47 7.01
N VAL A 154 1.06 -18.81 6.87
CA VAL A 154 2.26 -19.63 6.93
C VAL A 154 2.38 -20.53 5.71
N LEU A 155 3.49 -20.40 4.99
CA LEU A 155 3.92 -21.34 3.95
C LEU A 155 4.84 -22.39 4.55
N VAL A 156 4.65 -23.63 4.17
CA VAL A 156 5.56 -24.74 4.50
C VAL A 156 6.15 -25.30 3.21
N PRO A 157 7.44 -25.66 3.19
CA PRO A 157 8.09 -26.17 1.97
C PRO A 157 7.46 -27.44 1.42
N ASP A 158 6.94 -28.31 2.31
CA ASP A 158 6.21 -29.51 1.95
C ASP A 158 4.71 -29.35 2.24
N VAL A 159 3.95 -29.00 1.20
CA VAL A 159 2.48 -28.81 1.29
C VAL A 159 1.72 -30.09 1.63
N GLU A 160 2.32 -31.27 1.50
CA GLU A 160 1.70 -32.55 1.89
C GLU A 160 1.43 -32.61 3.41
N THR A 161 2.26 -31.92 4.19
CA THR A 161 2.08 -31.82 5.66
C THR A 161 0.81 -31.07 6.06
N LEU A 162 0.22 -30.29 5.14
CA LEU A 162 -1.00 -29.52 5.39
C LEU A 162 -2.28 -30.37 5.29
N LYS A 163 -2.22 -31.59 4.76
CA LYS A 163 -3.39 -32.45 4.52
C LYS A 163 -4.15 -32.83 5.80
N SER A 164 -3.51 -32.75 6.95
CA SER A 164 -4.12 -33.04 8.26
C SER A 164 -4.89 -31.86 8.87
N LEU A 165 -4.75 -30.67 8.29
CA LEU A 165 -5.41 -29.46 8.79
C LEU A 165 -6.79 -29.27 8.15
N PRO A 166 -7.73 -28.63 8.88
CA PRO A 166 -9.01 -28.23 8.28
C PRO A 166 -8.83 -27.33 7.08
N THR A 167 -9.78 -27.36 6.15
CA THR A 167 -9.79 -26.50 4.95
C THR A 167 -10.90 -25.45 4.97
N SER A 168 -11.76 -25.44 5.99
CA SER A 168 -12.86 -24.49 6.14
C SER A 168 -12.46 -23.32 7.03
N SER A 169 -12.66 -22.10 6.55
CA SER A 169 -12.49 -20.86 7.34
C SER A 169 -13.46 -20.74 8.52
N LYS A 170 -14.52 -21.56 8.53
CA LYS A 170 -15.60 -21.53 9.54
C LYS A 170 -15.33 -22.39 10.79
N ASN A 171 -14.15 -23.01 10.89
CA ASN A 171 -13.81 -23.87 12.01
C ASN A 171 -13.37 -23.13 13.29
N GLY A 172 -13.21 -21.80 13.22
CA GLY A 172 -12.79 -20.96 14.35
C GLY A 172 -11.30 -21.04 14.71
N GLY A 173 -10.50 -21.82 13.99
CA GLY A 173 -9.07 -22.01 14.20
C GLY A 173 -8.27 -21.94 12.92
N PRO A 174 -7.00 -22.39 12.93
CA PRO A 174 -6.20 -22.43 11.72
C PRO A 174 -6.80 -23.36 10.66
N TRP A 175 -6.73 -22.94 9.38
CA TRP A 175 -7.18 -23.76 8.24
C TRP A 175 -6.22 -23.58 7.05
N VAL A 176 -6.34 -24.46 6.06
CA VAL A 176 -5.59 -24.39 4.80
C VAL A 176 -6.43 -23.68 3.77
N MET A 177 -6.02 -22.48 3.38
CA MET A 177 -6.56 -21.76 2.23
C MET A 177 -5.96 -22.31 0.94
N TRP A 178 -6.75 -22.34 -0.14
CA TRP A 178 -6.40 -22.87 -1.46
C TRP A 178 -5.90 -24.31 -1.44
N ALA A 179 -6.50 -25.12 -0.54
CA ALA A 179 -6.17 -26.54 -0.39
C ALA A 179 -6.24 -27.28 -1.72
N GLY A 180 -5.29 -28.18 -1.97
CA GLY A 180 -5.20 -28.94 -3.23
C GLY A 180 -4.62 -28.18 -4.41
N THR A 181 -4.23 -26.91 -4.24
CA THR A 181 -3.53 -26.12 -5.24
C THR A 181 -2.05 -25.99 -4.89
N PRO A 182 -1.18 -25.58 -5.83
CA PRO A 182 0.22 -25.26 -5.53
C PRO A 182 0.40 -24.07 -4.56
N TYR A 183 -0.68 -23.35 -4.30
CA TYR A 183 -0.69 -22.14 -3.45
C TYR A 183 -1.28 -22.40 -2.07
N ALA A 184 -1.46 -23.65 -1.66
CA ALA A 184 -1.97 -24.01 -0.35
C ALA A 184 -1.07 -23.43 0.76
N HIS A 185 -1.70 -22.78 1.74
CA HIS A 185 -1.02 -22.20 2.90
C HIS A 185 -1.92 -22.20 4.14
N VAL A 186 -1.33 -22.06 5.30
CA VAL A 186 -2.08 -22.01 6.57
C VAL A 186 -2.48 -20.58 6.87
N MET A 187 -3.77 -20.38 7.13
CA MET A 187 -4.36 -19.18 7.71
C MET A 187 -4.49 -19.35 9.21
N ILE A 188 -3.99 -18.41 10.00
CA ILE A 188 -4.06 -18.41 11.46
C ILE A 188 -4.77 -17.13 11.90
N PRO A 189 -6.07 -17.19 12.25
CA PRO A 189 -6.80 -16.05 12.78
C PRO A 189 -6.21 -15.61 14.11
N ILE A 190 -6.09 -14.29 14.33
CA ILE A 190 -5.63 -13.71 15.60
C ILE A 190 -6.83 -13.23 16.41
N ASP A 191 -7.83 -12.67 15.74
CA ASP A 191 -9.11 -12.32 16.34
C ASP A 191 -10.18 -13.32 15.93
N SER A 192 -11.26 -13.41 16.73
CA SER A 192 -12.43 -14.19 16.35
C SER A 192 -12.97 -13.70 15.01
N TYR A 193 -12.85 -14.54 13.99
CA TYR A 193 -13.62 -14.33 12.77
C TYR A 193 -15.10 -14.29 13.14
N PRO A 194 -15.88 -13.33 12.64
CA PRO A 194 -17.32 -13.37 12.90
C PRO A 194 -17.85 -14.72 12.44
N SER A 195 -18.42 -15.46 13.36
CA SER A 195 -19.21 -16.65 13.02
C SER A 195 -20.28 -16.22 12.03
N GLN A 196 -20.17 -16.66 10.81
CA GLN A 196 -21.18 -16.45 9.77
C GLN A 196 -22.39 -17.35 10.03
#